data_d0e64eb4f07b87d1178ef8d78ac156ed
#
_entry.id   d0e64eb4f07b87d1178ef8d78ac156ed
#
_cell.length_a   1.000
_cell.length_b   1.000
_cell.length_c   1.000
_cell.angle_alpha   90.00
_cell.angle_beta   90.00
_cell.angle_gamma   90.00
#
_symmetry.space_group_name_H-M   'P 1'
#
loop_
_entity.id
_entity.type
_entity.pdbx_description
1 polymer ?
#
loop_
_entity_poly.entity_id
_entity_poly.type
_entity_poly.pdbx_seq_one_letter_code
_entity_poly.pdbx_strand_id
1 'polypeptide(L)'
;VTVEVAKVEVMTLTDDAQAVGSLRSRQGVVLRPEVSGRVTQLNFRDGERVRRGQLLVQLDDQLPLAQVKQSQAELSIAQANHKRNQELLAQNFVSQRSLDESAANLEVAQAKLALAQATAARLKIVAPFDGIAGIRNVNVGDYLKDGTDIVNLEDIDTVYVDYRLPERFQTRVSKGQSAKVELDALPGRTFEAVVQAVDPLIDANGRSI
;
A
#
# COMPACT_ATOMS: atom_id res chain seq x y z
N VAL A 1 -78.49 -8.67 11.44
CA VAL A 1 -77.10 -8.49 11.93
C VAL A 1 -76.24 -8.22 10.71
N THR A 2 -75.71 -7.01 10.58
CA THR A 2 -74.81 -6.60 9.50
C THR A 2 -73.40 -7.00 9.93
N VAL A 3 -72.72 -7.80 9.17
CA VAL A 3 -71.31 -8.16 9.40
C VAL A 3 -70.44 -7.47 8.36
N GLU A 4 -69.39 -6.86 8.81
CA GLU A 4 -68.40 -6.24 7.94
C GLU A 4 -67.36 -7.30 7.55
N VAL A 5 -67.15 -7.48 6.29
CA VAL A 5 -66.16 -8.43 5.76
C VAL A 5 -65.07 -7.69 5.01
N ALA A 6 -63.83 -7.95 5.36
CA ALA A 6 -62.66 -7.43 4.68
C ALA A 6 -61.93 -8.59 3.95
N LYS A 7 -61.38 -8.27 2.78
CA LYS A 7 -60.57 -9.19 2.02
C LYS A 7 -59.16 -9.30 2.67
N VAL A 8 -58.72 -10.49 2.94
CA VAL A 8 -57.37 -10.73 3.43
C VAL A 8 -56.36 -10.48 2.30
N GLU A 9 -55.48 -9.50 2.52
CA GLU A 9 -54.37 -9.24 1.60
C GLU A 9 -53.06 -9.73 2.25
N VAL A 10 -52.25 -10.43 1.46
CA VAL A 10 -50.92 -10.86 1.88
C VAL A 10 -49.99 -9.69 1.66
N MET A 11 -49.46 -9.15 2.75
CA MET A 11 -48.48 -8.05 2.75
C MET A 11 -47.13 -8.59 3.20
N THR A 12 -46.08 -8.30 2.42
CA THR A 12 -44.72 -8.62 2.83
C THR A 12 -44.25 -7.53 3.77
N LEU A 13 -43.99 -7.87 5.01
CA LEU A 13 -43.36 -6.98 5.98
C LEU A 13 -41.86 -7.16 5.88
N THR A 14 -41.14 -6.06 5.63
CA THR A 14 -39.70 -6.02 5.70
C THR A 14 -39.28 -5.50 7.08
N ASP A 15 -38.39 -6.25 7.73
CA ASP A 15 -37.77 -5.83 9.01
C ASP A 15 -36.44 -5.13 8.67
N ASP A 16 -36.52 -3.85 8.39
CA ASP A 16 -35.35 -3.07 7.97
C ASP A 16 -34.61 -2.51 9.19
N ALA A 17 -33.31 -2.72 9.25
CA ALA A 17 -32.43 -2.06 10.21
C ALA A 17 -31.83 -0.80 9.58
N GLN A 18 -31.97 0.34 10.22
CA GLN A 18 -31.35 1.58 9.82
C GLN A 18 -30.20 1.92 10.76
N ALA A 19 -29.07 2.35 10.16
CA ALA A 19 -27.89 2.77 10.91
C ALA A 19 -27.19 3.93 10.19
N VAL A 20 -26.51 4.74 10.95
CA VAL A 20 -25.62 5.79 10.43
C VAL A 20 -24.22 5.18 10.33
N GLY A 21 -23.56 5.40 9.20
CA GLY A 21 -22.23 4.92 8.93
C GLY A 21 -21.30 5.99 8.42
N SER A 22 -20.03 5.68 8.36
CA SER A 22 -18.97 6.52 7.80
C SER A 22 -18.39 5.89 6.54
N LEU A 23 -18.16 6.72 5.53
CA LEU A 23 -17.43 6.29 4.35
C LEU A 23 -15.92 6.31 4.63
N ARG A 24 -15.23 5.29 4.19
CA ARG A 24 -13.77 5.30 4.13
C ARG A 24 -13.28 4.75 2.81
N SER A 25 -12.10 5.17 2.42
CA SER A 25 -11.41 4.62 1.25
C SER A 25 -11.10 3.13 1.43
N ARG A 26 -10.96 2.44 0.32
CA ARG A 26 -10.52 1.04 0.33
C ARG A 26 -9.14 0.87 0.95
N GLN A 27 -8.23 1.74 0.58
CA GLN A 27 -6.86 1.81 1.09
C GLN A 27 -6.47 3.26 1.27
N GLY A 28 -5.86 3.58 2.38
CA GLY A 28 -5.29 4.89 2.66
C GLY A 28 -3.95 4.76 3.36
N VAL A 29 -2.98 5.57 2.97
CA VAL A 29 -1.66 5.61 3.58
C VAL A 29 -1.10 7.02 3.57
N VAL A 30 -0.49 7.41 4.67
CA VAL A 30 0.35 8.61 4.71
C VAL A 30 1.76 8.20 4.27
N LEU A 31 2.21 8.74 3.14
CA LEU A 31 3.55 8.48 2.65
C LEU A 31 4.57 9.23 3.49
N ARG A 32 5.61 8.50 3.91
CA ARG A 32 6.69 8.99 4.75
C ARG A 32 8.03 8.51 4.20
N PRO A 33 9.11 9.32 4.32
CA PRO A 33 10.44 8.84 3.99
C PRO A 33 10.92 7.83 5.04
N GLU A 34 11.60 6.79 4.60
CA GLU A 34 12.26 5.81 5.47
C GLU A 34 13.65 6.28 5.93
N VAL A 35 14.21 7.28 5.26
CA VAL A 35 15.50 7.87 5.54
C VAL A 35 15.43 9.37 5.40
N SER A 36 16.22 10.07 6.20
CA SER A 36 16.29 11.53 6.12
C SER A 36 17.03 11.96 4.86
N GLY A 37 16.60 13.06 4.25
CA GLY A 37 17.22 13.61 3.06
C GLY A 37 16.57 14.89 2.56
N ARG A 38 17.23 15.55 1.63
CA ARG A 38 16.69 16.75 0.96
C ARG A 38 15.85 16.35 -0.22
N VAL A 39 14.68 16.96 -0.37
CA VAL A 39 13.82 16.78 -1.54
C VAL A 39 14.45 17.44 -2.76
N THR A 40 14.72 16.66 -3.80
CA THR A 40 15.26 17.14 -5.07
C THR A 40 14.20 17.24 -6.15
N GLN A 41 13.18 16.38 -6.13
CA GLN A 41 12.10 16.36 -7.11
C GLN A 41 10.76 15.98 -6.46
N LEU A 42 9.70 16.60 -6.98
CA LEU A 42 8.31 16.26 -6.71
C LEU A 42 7.62 15.99 -8.04
N ASN A 43 7.10 14.80 -8.23
CA ASN A 43 6.55 14.32 -9.50
C ASN A 43 5.04 14.08 -9.44
N PHE A 44 4.33 14.83 -8.65
CA PHE A 44 2.87 14.82 -8.57
C PHE A 44 2.34 16.19 -8.16
N ARG A 45 1.05 16.40 -8.40
CA ARG A 45 0.30 17.59 -7.97
C ARG A 45 -0.73 17.21 -6.91
N ASP A 46 -1.12 18.20 -6.12
CA ASP A 46 -2.18 18.03 -5.13
C ASP A 46 -3.49 17.64 -5.83
N GLY A 47 -4.14 16.59 -5.35
CA GLY A 47 -5.36 16.02 -5.93
C GLY A 47 -5.15 15.17 -7.19
N GLU A 48 -3.91 14.92 -7.60
CA GLU A 48 -3.62 14.16 -8.82
C GLU A 48 -3.80 12.65 -8.59
N ARG A 49 -4.32 11.97 -9.62
CA ARG A 49 -4.36 10.51 -9.66
C ARG A 49 -2.97 9.96 -9.99
N VAL A 50 -2.46 9.10 -9.14
CA VAL A 50 -1.16 8.46 -9.28
C VAL A 50 -1.30 6.95 -9.43
N ARG A 51 -0.32 6.32 -10.06
CA ARG A 51 -0.29 4.87 -10.30
C ARG A 51 0.69 4.18 -9.36
N ARG A 52 0.42 2.95 -9.03
CA ARG A 52 1.33 2.08 -8.29
C ARG A 52 2.72 2.09 -8.93
N GLY A 53 3.75 2.29 -8.12
CA GLY A 53 5.15 2.36 -8.56
C GLY A 53 5.57 3.70 -9.16
N GLN A 54 4.65 4.66 -9.33
CA GLN A 54 4.98 6.01 -9.77
C GLN A 54 5.88 6.68 -8.73
N LEU A 55 7.01 7.25 -9.18
CA LEU A 55 7.89 8.03 -8.32
C LEU A 55 7.20 9.36 -7.96
N LEU A 56 6.95 9.57 -6.69
CA LEU A 56 6.29 10.78 -6.20
C LEU A 56 7.29 11.80 -5.67
N VAL A 57 8.24 11.34 -4.86
CA VAL A 57 9.26 12.20 -4.26
C VAL A 57 10.63 11.56 -4.43
N GLN A 58 11.61 12.35 -4.87
CA GLN A 58 13.00 11.98 -4.91
C GLN A 58 13.77 12.77 -3.87
N LEU A 59 14.44 12.05 -2.98
CA LEU A 59 15.44 12.65 -2.09
C LEU A 59 16.81 12.67 -2.77
N ASP A 60 17.74 13.46 -2.26
CA ASP A 60 19.11 13.55 -2.79
C ASP A 60 19.80 12.17 -2.70
N ASP A 61 20.08 11.59 -3.84
CA ASP A 61 20.65 10.25 -4.00
C ASP A 61 22.03 10.26 -4.66
N GLN A 62 22.69 11.42 -4.79
CA GLN A 62 23.99 11.54 -5.45
C GLN A 62 25.04 10.63 -4.83
N LEU A 63 25.18 10.65 -3.50
CA LEU A 63 26.17 9.84 -2.79
C LEU A 63 25.82 8.33 -2.84
N PRO A 64 24.59 7.89 -2.54
CA PRO A 64 24.18 6.49 -2.71
C PRO A 64 24.34 5.98 -4.14
N LEU A 65 24.03 6.77 -5.17
CA LEU A 65 24.26 6.37 -6.57
C LEU A 65 25.74 6.22 -6.92
N ALA A 66 26.60 7.07 -6.37
CA ALA A 66 28.06 6.91 -6.52
C ALA A 66 28.53 5.60 -5.88
N GLN A 67 27.98 5.22 -4.71
CA GLN A 67 28.28 3.96 -4.04
C GLN A 67 27.81 2.75 -4.87
N VAL A 68 26.63 2.84 -5.51
CA VAL A 68 26.14 1.80 -6.45
C VAL A 68 27.12 1.61 -7.61
N LYS A 69 27.59 2.73 -8.21
CA LYS A 69 28.58 2.64 -9.32
C LYS A 69 29.89 2.04 -8.88
N GLN A 70 30.40 2.37 -7.69
CA GLN A 70 31.60 1.76 -7.13
C GLN A 70 31.41 0.26 -6.93
N SER A 71 30.34 -0.17 -6.25
CA SER A 71 30.05 -1.59 -6.01
C SER A 71 29.82 -2.38 -7.32
N GLN A 72 29.26 -1.73 -8.35
CA GLN A 72 29.11 -2.33 -9.68
C GLN A 72 30.48 -2.57 -10.34
N ALA A 73 31.44 -1.66 -10.20
CA ALA A 73 32.79 -1.83 -10.70
C ALA A 73 33.52 -2.97 -9.96
N GLU A 74 33.41 -3.01 -8.62
CA GLU A 74 33.95 -4.11 -7.81
C GLU A 74 33.39 -5.47 -8.23
N LEU A 75 32.07 -5.55 -8.50
CA LEU A 75 31.44 -6.76 -9.01
C LEU A 75 32.01 -7.19 -10.37
N SER A 76 32.19 -6.22 -11.29
CA SER A 76 32.75 -6.52 -12.62
C SER A 76 34.14 -7.10 -12.53
N ILE A 77 34.99 -6.58 -11.61
CA ILE A 77 36.33 -7.11 -11.35
C ILE A 77 36.25 -8.55 -10.80
N ALA A 78 35.39 -8.77 -9.81
CA ALA A 78 35.21 -10.09 -9.20
C ALA A 78 34.69 -11.13 -10.21
N GLN A 79 33.76 -10.75 -11.08
CA GLN A 79 33.26 -11.60 -12.17
C GLN A 79 34.39 -11.99 -13.17
N ALA A 80 35.17 -11.00 -13.60
CA ALA A 80 36.28 -11.24 -14.50
C ALA A 80 37.36 -12.17 -13.89
N ASN A 81 37.67 -11.98 -12.60
CA ASN A 81 38.63 -12.83 -11.89
C ASN A 81 38.11 -14.26 -11.72
N HIS A 82 36.82 -14.41 -11.32
CA HIS A 82 36.23 -15.75 -11.21
C HIS A 82 36.21 -16.49 -12.54
N LYS A 83 35.77 -15.84 -13.61
CA LYS A 83 35.77 -16.40 -14.96
C LYS A 83 37.19 -16.83 -15.39
N ARG A 84 38.19 -15.98 -15.15
CA ARG A 84 39.60 -16.30 -15.47
C ARG A 84 40.08 -17.53 -14.69
N ASN A 85 39.75 -17.64 -13.39
CA ASN A 85 40.11 -18.77 -12.57
C ASN A 85 39.43 -20.07 -13.04
N GLN A 86 38.18 -19.98 -13.51
CA GLN A 86 37.51 -21.14 -14.16
C GLN A 86 38.27 -21.64 -15.40
N GLU A 87 38.65 -20.71 -16.28
CA GLU A 87 39.40 -21.04 -17.51
C GLU A 87 40.78 -21.61 -17.20
N LEU A 88 41.48 -21.04 -16.21
CA LEU A 88 42.81 -21.52 -15.78
C LEU A 88 42.73 -22.87 -15.05
N LEU A 89 41.68 -23.12 -14.26
CA LEU A 89 41.49 -24.43 -13.62
C LEU A 89 41.26 -25.52 -14.66
N ALA A 90 40.48 -25.25 -15.71
CA ALA A 90 40.26 -26.20 -16.82
C ALA A 90 41.57 -26.59 -17.53
N GLN A 91 42.58 -25.72 -17.46
CA GLN A 91 43.93 -25.95 -17.98
C GLN A 91 44.93 -26.45 -16.91
N ASN A 92 44.48 -26.71 -15.68
CA ASN A 92 45.30 -27.11 -14.52
C ASN A 92 46.35 -26.06 -14.09
N PHE A 93 46.18 -24.79 -14.41
CA PHE A 93 47.12 -23.72 -14.02
C PHE A 93 46.84 -23.12 -12.61
N VAL A 94 45.65 -23.35 -12.05
CA VAL A 94 45.29 -22.92 -10.70
C VAL A 94 44.66 -24.07 -9.92
N SER A 95 44.64 -23.95 -8.60
CA SER A 95 44.03 -24.94 -7.71
C SER A 95 42.54 -24.77 -7.60
N GLN A 96 41.81 -25.80 -7.18
CA GLN A 96 40.40 -25.72 -6.80
C GLN A 96 40.17 -24.65 -5.73
N ARG A 97 41.06 -24.56 -4.76
CA ARG A 97 40.99 -23.53 -3.70
C ARG A 97 40.98 -22.11 -4.28
N SER A 98 41.78 -21.80 -5.29
CA SER A 98 41.80 -20.49 -5.93
C SER A 98 40.49 -20.18 -6.64
N LEU A 99 39.85 -21.19 -7.25
CA LEU A 99 38.51 -21.02 -7.81
C LEU A 99 37.47 -20.74 -6.72
N ASP A 100 37.50 -21.51 -5.65
CA ASP A 100 36.58 -21.38 -4.53
C ASP A 100 36.71 -19.97 -3.86
N GLU A 101 37.95 -19.49 -3.69
CA GLU A 101 38.21 -18.13 -3.18
C GLU A 101 37.65 -17.05 -4.12
N SER A 102 37.82 -17.23 -5.44
CA SER A 102 37.27 -16.27 -6.42
C SER A 102 35.73 -16.31 -6.47
N ALA A 103 35.11 -17.47 -6.27
CA ALA A 103 33.66 -17.63 -6.17
C ALA A 103 33.11 -16.90 -4.90
N ALA A 104 33.78 -17.09 -3.77
CA ALA A 104 33.41 -16.39 -2.53
C ALA A 104 33.53 -14.85 -2.66
N ASN A 105 34.62 -14.36 -3.30
CA ASN A 105 34.80 -12.95 -3.58
C ASN A 105 33.73 -12.38 -4.52
N LEU A 106 33.30 -13.16 -5.50
CA LEU A 106 32.18 -12.79 -6.40
C LEU A 106 30.87 -12.64 -5.60
N GLU A 107 30.56 -13.58 -4.73
CA GLU A 107 29.36 -13.53 -3.89
C GLU A 107 29.38 -12.30 -2.97
N VAL A 108 30.50 -12.00 -2.34
CA VAL A 108 30.67 -10.79 -1.51
C VAL A 108 30.44 -9.52 -2.33
N ALA A 109 30.97 -9.43 -3.55
CA ALA A 109 30.79 -8.27 -4.41
C ALA A 109 29.31 -8.12 -4.85
N GLN A 110 28.61 -9.22 -5.13
CA GLN A 110 27.17 -9.22 -5.42
C GLN A 110 26.36 -8.69 -4.23
N ALA A 111 26.67 -9.16 -3.02
CA ALA A 111 26.00 -8.70 -1.81
C ALA A 111 26.23 -7.20 -1.53
N LYS A 112 27.45 -6.69 -1.75
CA LYS A 112 27.75 -5.26 -1.62
C LYS A 112 26.97 -4.42 -2.60
N LEU A 113 26.85 -4.85 -3.87
CA LEU A 113 26.04 -4.14 -4.87
C LEU A 113 24.56 -4.11 -4.46
N ALA A 114 24.01 -5.25 -4.04
CA ALA A 114 22.62 -5.34 -3.58
C ALA A 114 22.34 -4.40 -2.41
N LEU A 115 23.24 -4.33 -1.44
CA LEU A 115 23.14 -3.40 -0.31
C LEU A 115 23.14 -1.94 -0.77
N ALA A 116 24.07 -1.56 -1.66
CA ALA A 116 24.15 -0.20 -2.18
C ALA A 116 22.88 0.18 -2.97
N GLN A 117 22.35 -0.72 -3.79
CA GLN A 117 21.10 -0.53 -4.53
C GLN A 117 19.90 -0.37 -3.60
N ALA A 118 19.77 -1.21 -2.57
CA ALA A 118 18.70 -1.12 -1.59
C ALA A 118 18.77 0.22 -0.83
N THR A 119 19.96 0.68 -0.46
CA THR A 119 20.17 1.97 0.20
C THR A 119 19.74 3.13 -0.70
N ALA A 120 20.10 3.12 -1.98
CA ALA A 120 19.70 4.14 -2.94
C ALA A 120 18.18 4.13 -3.21
N ALA A 121 17.57 2.93 -3.23
CA ALA A 121 16.14 2.77 -3.48
C ALA A 121 15.27 3.44 -2.40
N ARG A 122 15.72 3.47 -1.15
CA ARG A 122 15.01 4.11 -0.02
C ARG A 122 14.86 5.63 -0.15
N LEU A 123 15.62 6.25 -1.04
CA LEU A 123 15.54 7.68 -1.34
C LEU A 123 14.48 8.02 -2.41
N LYS A 124 13.83 6.99 -2.96
CA LYS A 124 12.74 7.11 -3.92
C LYS A 124 11.43 6.73 -3.25
N ILE A 125 10.56 7.71 -3.08
CA ILE A 125 9.24 7.48 -2.48
C ILE A 125 8.25 7.29 -3.61
N VAL A 126 7.74 6.08 -3.73
CA VAL A 126 6.82 5.66 -4.80
C VAL A 126 5.42 5.38 -4.25
N ALA A 127 4.41 5.49 -5.09
CA ALA A 127 3.04 5.13 -4.74
C ALA A 127 2.91 3.60 -4.55
N PRO A 128 2.43 3.11 -3.39
CA PRO A 128 2.29 1.67 -3.13
C PRO A 128 1.08 1.05 -3.85
N PHE A 129 0.09 1.84 -4.22
CA PHE A 129 -1.12 1.45 -4.96
C PHE A 129 -1.62 2.61 -5.83
N ASP A 130 -2.58 2.32 -6.71
CA ASP A 130 -3.26 3.34 -7.51
C ASP A 130 -4.21 4.14 -6.63
N GLY A 131 -4.16 5.48 -6.71
CA GLY A 131 -4.99 6.31 -5.85
C GLY A 131 -4.93 7.79 -6.20
N ILE A 132 -5.47 8.61 -5.32
CA ILE A 132 -5.42 10.07 -5.42
C ILE A 132 -4.50 10.60 -4.32
N ALA A 133 -3.51 11.38 -4.70
CA ALA A 133 -2.66 12.09 -3.77
C ALA A 133 -3.41 13.29 -3.17
N GLY A 134 -3.37 13.41 -1.87
CA GLY A 134 -3.94 14.55 -1.15
C GLY A 134 -3.11 15.82 -1.30
N ILE A 135 -3.23 16.70 -0.33
CA ILE A 135 -2.42 17.93 -0.26
C ILE A 135 -1.04 17.57 0.30
N ARG A 136 0.02 17.94 -0.40
CA ARG A 136 1.38 17.72 0.05
C ARG A 136 1.79 18.71 1.14
N ASN A 137 2.60 18.23 2.08
CA ASN A 137 3.15 19.03 3.17
C ASN A 137 4.63 19.38 2.95
N VAL A 138 5.17 19.14 1.74
CA VAL A 138 6.60 19.27 1.46
C VAL A 138 6.84 19.97 0.13
N ASN A 139 8.00 20.62 0.02
CA ASN A 139 8.44 21.33 -1.18
C ASN A 139 9.83 20.85 -1.61
N VAL A 140 10.17 21.12 -2.86
CA VAL A 140 11.53 20.91 -3.36
C VAL A 140 12.49 21.81 -2.58
N GLY A 141 13.59 21.22 -2.09
CA GLY A 141 14.58 21.88 -1.24
C GLY A 141 14.41 21.63 0.25
N ASP A 142 13.24 21.17 0.71
CA ASP A 142 13.02 20.82 2.11
C ASP A 142 13.90 19.65 2.54
N TYR A 143 14.37 19.71 3.77
CA TYR A 143 15.06 18.58 4.41
C TYR A 143 14.07 17.80 5.26
N LEU A 144 13.78 16.57 4.86
CA LEU A 144 12.87 15.69 5.56
C LEU A 144 13.63 14.77 6.53
N LYS A 145 13.07 14.60 7.71
CA LYS A 145 13.47 13.53 8.62
C LYS A 145 12.68 12.26 8.28
N ASP A 146 13.22 11.11 8.66
CA ASP A 146 12.49 9.85 8.63
C ASP A 146 11.15 9.95 9.39
N GLY A 147 10.10 9.37 8.83
CA GLY A 147 8.76 9.43 9.41
C GLY A 147 7.98 10.74 9.22
N THR A 148 8.55 11.78 8.57
CA THR A 148 7.82 13.02 8.27
C THR A 148 6.68 12.78 7.28
N ASP A 149 5.47 13.28 7.56
CA ASP A 149 4.32 13.15 6.68
C ASP A 149 4.51 13.98 5.40
N ILE A 150 4.48 13.32 4.25
CA ILE A 150 4.63 13.94 2.93
C ILE A 150 3.27 14.25 2.32
N VAL A 151 2.48 13.22 2.11
CA VAL A 151 1.17 13.29 1.46
C VAL A 151 0.34 12.07 1.84
N ASN A 152 -0.96 12.26 1.96
CA ASN A 152 -1.91 11.17 2.08
C ASN A 152 -2.28 10.64 0.69
N LEU A 153 -2.25 9.32 0.50
CA LEU A 153 -2.68 8.64 -0.72
C LEU A 153 -3.88 7.77 -0.41
N GLU A 154 -4.98 7.98 -1.15
CA GLU A 154 -6.25 7.28 -0.94
C GLU A 154 -6.72 6.59 -2.23
N ASP A 155 -7.08 5.31 -2.13
CA ASP A 155 -7.82 4.59 -3.17
C ASP A 155 -9.32 4.79 -2.93
N ILE A 156 -9.91 5.69 -3.71
CA ILE A 156 -11.33 6.04 -3.62
C ILE A 156 -12.18 5.44 -4.75
N ASP A 157 -11.62 4.58 -5.60
CA ASP A 157 -12.36 3.90 -6.67
C ASP A 157 -13.40 2.93 -6.09
N THR A 158 -13.09 2.35 -4.95
CA THR A 158 -14.01 1.58 -4.12
C THR A 158 -14.02 2.15 -2.72
N VAL A 159 -15.19 2.41 -2.18
CA VAL A 159 -15.34 2.90 -0.81
C VAL A 159 -16.03 1.85 0.05
N TYR A 160 -15.66 1.81 1.31
CA TYR A 160 -16.36 1.04 2.33
C TYR A 160 -17.26 1.95 3.15
N VAL A 161 -18.34 1.38 3.63
CA VAL A 161 -19.22 2.00 4.60
C VAL A 161 -19.06 1.21 5.89
N ASP A 162 -18.52 1.83 6.91
CA ASP A 162 -18.45 1.28 8.25
C ASP A 162 -19.65 1.78 9.05
N TYR A 163 -20.49 0.88 9.54
CA TYR A 163 -21.68 1.22 10.31
C TYR A 163 -21.83 0.29 11.52
N ARG A 164 -22.54 0.75 12.53
CA ARG A 164 -22.80 -0.01 13.75
C ARG A 164 -24.26 -0.35 13.86
N LEU A 165 -24.55 -1.60 14.16
CA LEU A 165 -25.90 -2.08 14.43
C LEU A 165 -26.04 -2.51 15.89
N PRO A 166 -27.25 -2.35 16.47
CA PRO A 166 -27.54 -2.93 17.78
C PRO A 166 -27.34 -4.45 17.81
N GLU A 167 -26.89 -4.99 18.95
CA GLU A 167 -26.58 -6.41 19.16
C GLU A 167 -27.70 -7.36 18.71
N ARG A 168 -28.96 -6.96 18.84
CA ARG A 168 -30.15 -7.73 18.40
C ARG A 168 -30.11 -8.13 16.91
N PHE A 169 -29.31 -7.44 16.07
CA PHE A 169 -29.15 -7.74 14.65
C PHE A 169 -27.96 -8.65 14.34
N GLN A 170 -27.14 -8.99 15.32
CA GLN A 170 -25.91 -9.78 15.14
C GLN A 170 -26.14 -11.11 14.41
N THR A 171 -27.21 -11.82 14.75
CA THR A 171 -27.54 -13.10 14.11
C THR A 171 -28.23 -12.96 12.74
N ARG A 172 -28.62 -11.74 12.37
CA ARG A 172 -29.39 -11.46 11.14
C ARG A 172 -28.53 -10.87 10.04
N VAL A 173 -27.34 -10.35 10.36
CA VAL A 173 -26.42 -9.79 9.39
C VAL A 173 -25.32 -10.78 9.06
N SER A 174 -25.14 -11.04 7.79
CA SER A 174 -24.18 -12.02 7.29
C SER A 174 -23.39 -11.45 6.11
N LYS A 175 -22.15 -11.91 5.96
CA LYS A 175 -21.34 -11.59 4.79
C LYS A 175 -22.07 -11.94 3.50
N GLY A 176 -22.05 -11.03 2.52
CA GLY A 176 -22.69 -11.18 1.23
C GLY A 176 -24.12 -10.63 1.18
N GLN A 177 -24.67 -10.16 2.30
CA GLN A 177 -25.99 -9.53 2.34
C GLN A 177 -25.95 -8.14 1.72
N SER A 178 -27.00 -7.78 0.97
CA SER A 178 -27.14 -6.44 0.38
C SER A 178 -27.59 -5.42 1.42
N ALA A 179 -27.04 -4.22 1.33
CA ALA A 179 -27.45 -3.06 2.09
C ALA A 179 -27.70 -1.88 1.13
N LYS A 180 -28.68 -1.03 1.46
CA LYS A 180 -28.92 0.21 0.75
C LYS A 180 -28.25 1.35 1.49
N VAL A 181 -27.50 2.18 0.78
CA VAL A 181 -26.78 3.33 1.34
C VAL A 181 -27.31 4.61 0.69
N GLU A 182 -27.71 5.55 1.51
CA GLU A 182 -28.09 6.89 1.10
C GLU A 182 -27.04 7.87 1.64
N LEU A 183 -26.66 8.84 0.82
CA LEU A 183 -25.64 9.85 1.18
C LEU A 183 -26.29 11.21 1.29
N ASP A 184 -26.04 11.93 2.38
CA ASP A 184 -26.53 13.30 2.60
C ASP A 184 -26.03 14.26 1.50
N ALA A 185 -24.84 14.00 0.96
CA ALA A 185 -24.26 14.79 -0.14
C ALA A 185 -24.98 14.60 -1.49
N LEU A 186 -25.75 13.50 -1.65
CA LEU A 186 -26.43 13.14 -2.88
C LEU A 186 -27.90 12.73 -2.59
N PRO A 187 -28.74 13.68 -2.16
CA PRO A 187 -30.11 13.36 -1.76
C PRO A 187 -30.91 12.73 -2.91
N GLY A 188 -31.70 11.69 -2.57
CA GLY A 188 -32.53 10.96 -3.53
C GLY A 188 -31.78 9.92 -4.38
N ARG A 189 -30.47 9.68 -4.12
CA ARG A 189 -29.72 8.59 -4.74
C ARG A 189 -29.45 7.49 -3.72
N THR A 190 -29.85 6.28 -4.07
CA THR A 190 -29.57 5.08 -3.27
C THR A 190 -28.48 4.26 -3.97
N PHE A 191 -27.51 3.81 -3.23
CA PHE A 191 -26.43 2.96 -3.68
C PHE A 191 -26.60 1.57 -3.07
N GLU A 192 -26.26 0.53 -3.84
CA GLU A 192 -26.18 -0.83 -3.30
C GLU A 192 -24.78 -1.10 -2.76
N ALA A 193 -24.72 -1.63 -1.55
CA ALA A 193 -23.51 -2.13 -0.91
C ALA A 193 -23.70 -3.60 -0.53
N VAL A 194 -22.60 -4.31 -0.39
CA VAL A 194 -22.58 -5.71 0.05
C VAL A 194 -21.76 -5.83 1.32
N VAL A 195 -22.30 -6.47 2.32
CA VAL A 195 -21.61 -6.72 3.60
C VAL A 195 -20.36 -7.56 3.34
N GLN A 196 -19.19 -6.99 3.58
CA GLN A 196 -17.89 -7.64 3.39
C GLN A 196 -17.49 -8.46 4.62
N ALA A 197 -17.70 -7.90 5.78
CA ALA A 197 -17.36 -8.51 7.06
C ALA A 197 -18.24 -7.94 8.17
N VAL A 198 -18.39 -8.72 9.22
CA VAL A 198 -18.99 -8.31 10.49
C VAL A 198 -17.88 -8.46 11.53
N ASP A 199 -17.62 -7.41 12.32
CA ASP A 199 -16.64 -7.46 13.38
C ASP A 199 -17.15 -8.40 14.49
N PRO A 200 -16.37 -9.41 14.91
CA PRO A 200 -16.76 -10.30 15.99
C PRO A 200 -16.72 -9.62 17.38
N LEU A 201 -16.05 -8.45 17.48
CA LEU A 201 -15.98 -7.70 18.74
C LEU A 201 -17.27 -6.94 18.96
N ILE A 202 -17.95 -7.26 20.05
CA ILE A 202 -19.09 -6.46 20.55
C ILE A 202 -18.49 -5.32 21.36
N ASP A 203 -18.82 -4.09 20.99
CA ASP A 203 -18.43 -2.91 21.79
C ASP A 203 -19.17 -2.95 23.14
N ALA A 204 -18.44 -3.28 24.21
CA ALA A 204 -18.96 -3.40 25.57
C ALA A 204 -19.61 -2.11 26.11
N ASN A 205 -19.22 -0.95 25.55
CA ASN A 205 -19.75 0.35 25.97
C ASN A 205 -21.00 0.77 25.19
N GLY A 206 -21.23 0.20 24.00
CA GLY A 206 -22.33 0.59 23.11
C GLY A 206 -23.30 -0.52 22.77
N ARG A 207 -23.06 -1.78 23.14
CA ARG A 207 -23.87 -2.95 22.72
C ARG A 207 -24.16 -2.93 21.21
N SER A 208 -23.16 -2.61 20.41
CA SER A 208 -23.23 -2.54 18.96
C SER A 208 -22.13 -3.41 18.33
N ILE A 209 -22.42 -3.92 17.17
CA ILE A 209 -21.51 -4.67 16.29
C ILE A 209 -21.17 -3.85 15.08
#